data_853eee437ba252fc2c0cb1d462abdeb8
#
_entry.id   853eee437ba252fc2c0cb1d462abdeb8
#
_cell.length_a   1.000
_cell.length_b   1.000
_cell.length_c   1.000
_cell.angle_alpha   90.00
_cell.angle_beta   90.00
_cell.angle_gamma   90.00
#
_symmetry.space_group_name_H-M   'P 1'
#
loop_
_entity.id
_entity.type
_entity.pdbx_description
1 polymer ?
#
loop_
_entity_poly.entity_id
_entity_poly.type
_entity_poly.pdbx_seq_one_letter_code
_entity_poly.pdbx_strand_id
1 'polypeptide(L)'
;MLATLALSSLVSAQAVAARTQKSVKRRRLALYLLTASGIIFRSEIAILLAMQTLYLLLQGRTSLVNEVIPAGLFGVIIGLGVTVSVDSYFWQRFPLWPEWIGFVYNTIQGKSSDWGVSPWHYYFFNAIPRLLLNPISWSVCIPLALVNRATRKSSSDIMIPLLAFVAIYSVLPHKEWRFIIYIIPGLTGVAAAGASWMWTRRSKTLLYRLLSLGLVCSTLLSFAGSMGLLYISSLNYPGGEALTRLHEIVPNERQGQTWVYMDNLACQTGVTRFLEKDAGSTFVYDKTENQTTLLDPGFWQKFDYVLAENPKRIIGSWEVVDTIYGYSGIGLGRLTADQDSAPPLSARGVVAQPVNMLLQMYNKVARTASQKLTGGRWPIIKMEPKIHILKSQ
;
A
#
# COMPACT_ATOMS: atom_id res chain seq x y z
N MET A 1 9.74 2.51 -5.85
CA MET A 1 10.58 2.34 -7.07
C MET A 1 12.02 2.84 -6.86
N LEU A 2 12.28 4.12 -6.52
CA LEU A 2 13.65 4.65 -6.35
C LEU A 2 14.48 3.90 -5.31
N ALA A 3 13.92 3.59 -4.15
CA ALA A 3 14.60 2.80 -3.11
C ALA A 3 14.99 1.39 -3.63
N THR A 4 14.14 0.74 -4.43
CA THR A 4 14.44 -0.58 -5.03
C THR A 4 15.59 -0.47 -6.03
N LEU A 5 15.61 0.58 -6.87
CA LEU A 5 16.72 0.84 -7.80
C LEU A 5 18.03 1.13 -7.05
N ALA A 6 17.96 1.87 -5.95
CA ALA A 6 19.11 2.12 -5.09
C ALA A 6 19.67 0.82 -4.49
N LEU A 7 18.81 -0.02 -3.91
CA LEU A 7 19.21 -1.32 -3.36
C LEU A 7 19.80 -2.23 -4.44
N SER A 8 19.20 -2.30 -5.62
CA SER A 8 19.73 -3.05 -6.76
C SER A 8 21.12 -2.55 -7.18
N SER A 9 21.32 -1.22 -7.18
CA SER A 9 22.63 -0.61 -7.46
C SER A 9 23.66 -0.95 -6.39
N LEU A 10 23.28 -0.97 -5.10
CA LEU A 10 24.17 -1.38 -3.99
C LEU A 10 24.56 -2.85 -4.10
N VAL A 11 23.60 -3.75 -4.33
CA VAL A 11 23.86 -5.18 -4.52
C VAL A 11 24.82 -5.39 -5.70
N SER A 12 24.58 -4.69 -6.79
CA SER A 12 25.45 -4.74 -7.99
C SER A 12 26.84 -4.15 -7.74
N ALA A 13 26.97 -3.15 -6.85
CA ALA A 13 28.26 -2.60 -6.44
C ALA A 13 29.03 -3.56 -5.55
N GLN A 14 28.34 -4.34 -4.72
CA GLN A 14 28.96 -5.35 -3.84
C GLN A 14 29.48 -6.57 -4.59
N ALA A 15 28.92 -6.88 -5.75
CA ALA A 15 29.34 -7.99 -6.60
C ALA A 15 30.75 -7.80 -7.24
N VAL A 16 31.30 -6.59 -7.22
CA VAL A 16 32.62 -6.25 -7.76
C VAL A 16 33.51 -5.63 -6.68
N ALA A 17 34.84 -5.62 -6.91
CA ALA A 17 35.78 -5.04 -5.97
C ALA A 17 35.44 -3.57 -5.66
N ALA A 18 35.51 -3.20 -4.39
CA ALA A 18 34.99 -1.93 -3.86
C ALA A 18 35.59 -0.68 -4.53
N ARG A 19 36.86 -0.72 -4.91
CA ARG A 19 37.61 0.39 -5.51
C ARG A 19 37.46 0.49 -7.02
N THR A 20 36.74 -0.43 -7.69
CA THR A 20 36.52 -0.33 -9.13
C THR A 20 35.62 0.87 -9.46
N GLN A 21 35.90 1.54 -10.57
CA GLN A 21 35.09 2.68 -11.02
C GLN A 21 33.61 2.32 -11.19
N LYS A 22 33.32 1.08 -11.62
CA LYS A 22 31.96 0.55 -11.75
C LYS A 22 31.27 0.45 -10.39
N SER A 23 31.96 -0.03 -9.35
CA SER A 23 31.42 -0.13 -7.98
C SER A 23 31.15 1.26 -7.41
N VAL A 24 32.11 2.19 -7.53
CA VAL A 24 31.96 3.57 -7.07
C VAL A 24 30.78 4.27 -7.73
N LYS A 25 30.63 4.19 -9.07
CA LYS A 25 29.50 4.80 -9.78
C LYS A 25 28.15 4.26 -9.27
N ARG A 26 28.04 2.94 -9.07
CA ARG A 26 26.79 2.32 -8.59
C ARG A 26 26.46 2.72 -7.15
N ARG A 27 27.46 2.79 -6.26
CA ARG A 27 27.23 3.29 -4.89
C ARG A 27 26.78 4.74 -4.87
N ARG A 28 27.48 5.61 -5.62
CA ARG A 28 27.07 7.02 -5.76
C ARG A 28 25.63 7.14 -6.26
N LEU A 29 25.27 6.40 -7.31
CA LEU A 29 23.89 6.38 -7.82
C LEU A 29 22.89 5.99 -6.73
N ALA A 30 23.19 4.94 -5.96
CA ALA A 30 22.32 4.52 -4.88
C ALA A 30 22.17 5.59 -3.77
N LEU A 31 23.28 6.23 -3.39
CA LEU A 31 23.25 7.33 -2.41
C LEU A 31 22.43 8.51 -2.93
N TYR A 32 22.59 8.92 -4.18
CA TYR A 32 21.75 9.97 -4.79
C TYR A 32 20.27 9.60 -4.78
N LEU A 33 19.92 8.39 -5.21
CA LEU A 33 18.53 7.94 -5.27
C LEU A 33 17.88 7.88 -3.89
N LEU A 34 18.59 7.40 -2.86
CA LEU A 34 18.06 7.37 -1.50
C LEU A 34 17.94 8.77 -0.89
N THR A 35 18.95 9.65 -1.11
CA THR A 35 18.88 11.03 -0.64
C THR A 35 17.72 11.78 -1.27
N ALA A 36 17.58 11.74 -2.59
CA ALA A 36 16.47 12.37 -3.29
C ALA A 36 15.11 11.81 -2.85
N SER A 37 15.03 10.48 -2.66
CA SER A 37 13.80 9.84 -2.20
C SER A 37 13.40 10.27 -0.78
N GLY A 38 14.38 10.44 0.11
CA GLY A 38 14.17 10.87 1.50
C GLY A 38 13.71 12.32 1.59
N ILE A 39 14.19 13.19 0.71
CA ILE A 39 13.87 14.62 0.73
C ILE A 39 12.56 14.93 0.02
N ILE A 40 12.32 14.29 -1.14
CA ILE A 40 11.18 14.64 -1.99
C ILE A 40 9.91 13.88 -1.60
N PHE A 41 10.04 12.59 -1.22
CA PHE A 41 8.87 11.73 -1.11
C PHE A 41 8.59 11.26 0.31
N ARG A 42 9.63 10.79 1.05
CA ARG A 42 9.40 10.09 2.32
C ARG A 42 10.60 10.19 3.25
N SER A 43 10.46 10.96 4.32
CA SER A 43 11.53 11.25 5.27
C SER A 43 12.12 10.02 5.97
N GLU A 44 11.34 8.94 6.15
CA GLU A 44 11.85 7.69 6.74
C GLU A 44 12.97 7.02 5.91
N ILE A 45 13.05 7.30 4.61
CA ILE A 45 14.14 6.80 3.76
C ILE A 45 15.50 7.37 4.17
N ALA A 46 15.53 8.51 4.86
CA ALA A 46 16.76 9.06 5.42
C ALA A 46 17.41 8.11 6.45
N ILE A 47 16.60 7.41 7.25
CA ILE A 47 17.09 6.38 8.18
C ILE A 47 17.63 5.17 7.41
N LEU A 48 16.95 4.75 6.35
CA LEU A 48 17.43 3.68 5.47
C LEU A 48 18.77 4.06 4.83
N LEU A 49 18.90 5.28 4.31
CA LEU A 49 20.14 5.84 3.76
C LEU A 49 21.26 5.83 4.82
N ALA A 50 20.96 6.29 6.03
CA ALA A 50 21.92 6.32 7.14
C ALA A 50 22.43 4.92 7.47
N MET A 51 21.56 3.92 7.58
CA MET A 51 21.95 2.54 7.90
C MET A 51 22.74 1.89 6.75
N GLN A 52 22.36 2.10 5.51
CA GLN A 52 23.11 1.63 4.36
C GLN A 52 24.52 2.27 4.29
N THR A 53 24.59 3.57 4.50
CA THR A 53 25.85 4.33 4.48
C THR A 53 26.77 3.91 5.62
N LEU A 54 26.24 3.83 6.84
CA LEU A 54 27.00 3.39 8.01
C LEU A 54 27.58 1.99 7.81
N TYR A 55 26.76 1.06 7.31
CA TYR A 55 27.20 -0.29 7.03
C TYR A 55 28.33 -0.34 6.00
N LEU A 56 28.23 0.43 4.92
CA LEU A 56 29.29 0.52 3.89
C LEU A 56 30.57 1.15 4.42
N LEU A 57 30.47 2.15 5.31
CA LEU A 57 31.61 2.80 5.96
C LEU A 57 32.32 1.82 6.91
N LEU A 58 31.57 1.11 7.75
CA LEU A 58 32.12 0.10 8.67
C LEU A 58 32.84 -1.04 7.93
N GLN A 59 32.39 -1.36 6.72
CA GLN A 59 33.05 -2.35 5.85
C GLN A 59 34.23 -1.79 5.04
N GLY A 60 34.55 -0.50 5.15
CA GLY A 60 35.57 0.17 4.36
C GLY A 60 35.29 0.16 2.85
N ARG A 61 34.02 0.02 2.45
CA ARG A 61 33.61 -0.09 1.03
C ARG A 61 33.29 1.23 0.39
N THR A 62 33.05 2.28 1.15
CA THR A 62 32.76 3.64 0.66
C THR A 62 33.64 4.67 1.36
N SER A 63 33.80 5.83 0.75
CA SER A 63 34.53 6.97 1.30
C SER A 63 33.54 8.05 1.71
N LEU A 64 33.65 8.50 2.97
CA LEU A 64 32.81 9.58 3.48
C LEU A 64 33.01 10.88 2.65
N VAL A 65 34.25 11.28 2.43
CA VAL A 65 34.59 12.52 1.75
C VAL A 65 34.34 12.46 0.23
N ASN A 66 34.71 11.35 -0.41
CA ASN A 66 34.68 11.28 -1.88
C ASN A 66 33.36 10.74 -2.45
N GLU A 67 32.52 10.04 -1.65
CA GLU A 67 31.28 9.44 -2.14
C GLU A 67 30.06 9.92 -1.37
N VAL A 68 30.09 9.87 -0.02
CA VAL A 68 28.90 10.14 0.80
C VAL A 68 28.58 11.64 0.84
N ILE A 69 29.54 12.49 1.20
CA ILE A 69 29.33 13.93 1.29
C ILE A 69 28.91 14.53 -0.05
N PRO A 70 29.60 14.28 -1.18
CA PRO A 70 29.15 14.81 -2.46
C PRO A 70 27.76 14.34 -2.87
N ALA A 71 27.46 13.05 -2.68
CA ALA A 71 26.12 12.50 -2.99
C ALA A 71 25.03 13.12 -2.11
N GLY A 72 25.32 13.29 -0.81
CA GLY A 72 24.42 13.95 0.13
C GLY A 72 24.16 15.41 -0.25
N LEU A 73 25.21 16.21 -0.43
CA LEU A 73 25.08 17.63 -0.78
C LEU A 73 24.28 17.83 -2.08
N PHE A 74 24.70 17.16 -3.16
CA PHE A 74 23.99 17.29 -4.43
C PHE A 74 22.55 16.77 -4.35
N GLY A 75 22.35 15.63 -3.67
CA GLY A 75 21.00 15.08 -3.48
C GLY A 75 20.09 15.99 -2.67
N VAL A 76 20.63 16.65 -1.63
CA VAL A 76 19.89 17.63 -0.81
C VAL A 76 19.56 18.88 -1.64
N ILE A 77 20.53 19.48 -2.31
CA ILE A 77 20.33 20.71 -3.10
C ILE A 77 19.29 20.48 -4.19
N ILE A 78 19.44 19.42 -4.97
CA ILE A 78 18.50 19.09 -6.05
C ILE A 78 17.13 18.68 -5.46
N GLY A 79 17.12 17.85 -4.43
CA GLY A 79 15.88 17.40 -3.79
C GLY A 79 15.07 18.57 -3.22
N LEU A 80 15.70 19.45 -2.44
CA LEU A 80 15.04 20.64 -1.89
C LEU A 80 14.63 21.61 -3.01
N GLY A 81 15.50 21.83 -3.99
CA GLY A 81 15.15 22.69 -5.13
C GLY A 81 13.89 22.24 -5.84
N VAL A 82 13.76 20.94 -6.09
CA VAL A 82 12.58 20.36 -6.75
C VAL A 82 11.35 20.39 -5.83
N THR A 83 11.42 19.81 -4.62
CA THR A 83 10.24 19.70 -3.75
C THR A 83 9.72 21.07 -3.30
N VAL A 84 10.62 22.00 -2.86
CA VAL A 84 10.18 23.32 -2.41
C VAL A 84 9.57 24.12 -3.56
N SER A 85 10.12 24.04 -4.77
CA SER A 85 9.55 24.78 -5.92
C SER A 85 8.18 24.24 -6.32
N VAL A 86 8.07 22.92 -6.48
CA VAL A 86 6.83 22.25 -6.92
C VAL A 86 5.75 22.35 -5.86
N ASP A 87 6.08 21.96 -4.62
CA ASP A 87 5.08 21.92 -3.54
C ASP A 87 4.61 23.33 -3.16
N SER A 88 5.51 24.32 -3.10
CA SER A 88 5.11 25.71 -2.83
C SER A 88 4.18 26.26 -3.89
N TYR A 89 4.38 25.90 -5.16
CA TYR A 89 3.50 26.31 -6.24
C TYR A 89 2.10 25.68 -6.11
N PHE A 90 2.02 24.39 -5.92
CA PHE A 90 0.72 23.72 -5.84
C PHE A 90 -0.06 24.02 -4.55
N TRP A 91 0.64 24.17 -3.42
CA TRP A 91 0.03 24.51 -2.14
C TRP A 91 -0.18 26.03 -1.95
N GLN A 92 0.25 26.86 -2.90
CA GLN A 92 0.17 28.34 -2.83
C GLN A 92 0.76 28.90 -1.52
N ARG A 93 1.85 28.29 -1.04
CA ARG A 93 2.56 28.66 0.19
C ARG A 93 4.06 28.54 0.02
N PHE A 94 4.80 29.64 0.17
CA PHE A 94 6.25 29.66 0.00
C PHE A 94 6.98 30.13 1.27
N PRO A 95 8.11 29.49 1.67
CA PRO A 95 8.59 28.19 1.19
C PRO A 95 7.85 27.04 1.86
N LEU A 96 7.58 25.95 1.13
CA LEU A 96 6.94 24.76 1.66
C LEU A 96 7.78 23.51 1.35
N TRP A 97 8.13 22.78 2.42
CA TRP A 97 8.70 21.44 2.35
C TRP A 97 7.85 20.48 3.16
N PRO A 98 6.92 19.74 2.54
CA PRO A 98 5.93 18.90 3.24
C PRO A 98 6.57 17.82 4.13
N GLU A 99 7.63 17.17 3.68
CA GLU A 99 8.32 16.12 4.44
C GLU A 99 8.94 16.65 5.75
N TRP A 100 9.44 17.87 5.74
CA TRP A 100 9.93 18.54 6.95
C TRP A 100 8.81 18.85 7.94
N ILE A 101 7.69 19.37 7.44
CA ILE A 101 6.52 19.65 8.27
C ILE A 101 5.99 18.36 8.89
N GLY A 102 5.87 17.28 8.11
CA GLY A 102 5.47 15.98 8.59
C GLY A 102 6.44 15.40 9.62
N PHE A 103 7.74 15.55 9.42
CA PHE A 103 8.77 15.12 10.37
C PHE A 103 8.69 15.88 11.70
N VAL A 104 8.56 17.21 11.64
CA VAL A 104 8.40 18.04 12.85
C VAL A 104 7.16 17.62 13.63
N TYR A 105 6.02 17.48 12.96
CA TYR A 105 4.76 17.09 13.60
C TYR A 105 4.85 15.70 14.26
N ASN A 106 5.27 14.69 13.50
CA ASN A 106 5.25 13.31 13.98
C ASN A 106 6.39 12.99 14.96
N THR A 107 7.61 13.54 14.73
CA THR A 107 8.82 13.14 15.47
C THR A 107 9.19 14.16 16.52
N ILE A 108 9.27 15.46 16.20
CA ILE A 108 9.72 16.50 17.16
C ILE A 108 8.61 16.82 18.15
N GLN A 109 7.37 17.00 17.67
CA GLN A 109 6.21 17.26 18.53
C GLN A 109 5.64 16.00 19.19
N GLY A 110 6.11 14.81 18.81
CA GLY A 110 5.70 13.54 19.38
C GLY A 110 4.26 13.11 19.07
N LYS A 111 3.59 13.77 18.11
CA LYS A 111 2.18 13.55 17.77
C LYS A 111 1.93 12.28 16.93
N SER A 112 2.95 11.48 16.67
CA SER A 112 2.78 10.20 15.99
C SER A 112 1.88 9.22 16.75
N SER A 113 1.79 9.35 18.10
CA SER A 113 0.89 8.55 18.93
C SER A 113 -0.60 8.82 18.69
N ASP A 114 -0.97 9.99 18.16
CA ASP A 114 -2.36 10.37 17.86
C ASP A 114 -2.96 9.47 16.76
N TRP A 115 -2.11 8.88 15.93
CA TRP A 115 -2.48 7.94 14.86
C TRP A 115 -2.57 6.47 15.32
N GLY A 116 -2.44 6.23 16.64
CA GLY A 116 -2.43 4.91 17.25
C GLY A 116 -1.02 4.41 17.59
N VAL A 117 -0.95 3.49 18.55
CA VAL A 117 0.30 2.96 19.10
C VAL A 117 0.40 1.47 18.82
N SER A 118 1.56 1.00 18.41
CA SER A 118 1.88 -0.41 18.22
C SER A 118 3.13 -0.81 18.99
N PRO A 119 3.24 -2.06 19.48
CA PRO A 119 4.40 -2.51 20.24
C PRO A 119 5.67 -2.48 19.36
N TRP A 120 6.85 -2.35 20.00
CA TRP A 120 8.13 -2.22 19.28
C TRP A 120 8.41 -3.38 18.30
N HIS A 121 7.99 -4.59 18.65
CA HIS A 121 8.19 -5.82 17.87
C HIS A 121 7.23 -5.98 16.69
N TYR A 122 6.27 -5.07 16.52
CA TYR A 122 5.22 -5.16 15.47
C TYR A 122 5.78 -5.41 14.07
N TYR A 123 6.85 -4.70 13.69
CA TYR A 123 7.42 -4.87 12.36
C TYR A 123 8.01 -6.24 12.13
N PHE A 124 8.73 -6.79 13.11
CA PHE A 124 9.44 -8.05 12.96
C PHE A 124 8.50 -9.26 12.95
N PHE A 125 7.50 -9.28 13.82
CA PHE A 125 6.63 -10.45 14.01
C PHE A 125 5.28 -10.35 13.33
N ASN A 126 4.88 -9.15 12.87
CA ASN A 126 3.60 -8.94 12.21
C ASN A 126 3.77 -8.44 10.77
N ALA A 127 4.39 -7.27 10.57
CA ALA A 127 4.42 -6.62 9.27
C ALA A 127 5.31 -7.36 8.25
N ILE A 128 6.55 -7.74 8.60
CA ILE A 128 7.47 -8.42 7.68
C ILE A 128 6.92 -9.77 7.20
N PRO A 129 6.44 -10.69 8.08
CA PRO A 129 5.83 -11.94 7.62
C PRO A 129 4.62 -11.73 6.70
N ARG A 130 3.77 -10.74 7.00
CA ARG A 130 2.61 -10.41 6.16
C ARG A 130 3.01 -9.85 4.80
N LEU A 131 4.01 -8.96 4.76
CA LEU A 131 4.49 -8.35 3.53
C LEU A 131 5.20 -9.35 2.62
N LEU A 132 5.93 -10.31 3.19
CA LEU A 132 6.55 -11.39 2.43
C LEU A 132 5.54 -12.45 1.97
N LEU A 133 4.42 -12.57 2.67
CA LEU A 133 3.27 -13.43 2.41
C LEU A 133 3.59 -14.94 2.29
N ASN A 134 4.72 -15.30 1.71
CA ASN A 134 5.15 -16.68 1.49
C ASN A 134 5.89 -17.22 2.74
N PRO A 135 5.31 -18.12 3.54
CA PRO A 135 5.91 -18.61 4.79
C PRO A 135 7.23 -19.35 4.56
N ILE A 136 7.39 -20.09 3.46
CA ILE A 136 8.64 -20.81 3.16
C ILE A 136 9.76 -19.82 2.82
N SER A 137 9.44 -18.69 2.21
CA SER A 137 10.44 -17.66 1.91
C SER A 137 11.11 -17.13 3.17
N TRP A 138 10.36 -16.72 4.17
CA TRP A 138 10.94 -16.12 5.37
C TRP A 138 11.38 -17.14 6.43
N SER A 139 10.72 -18.31 6.56
CA SER A 139 11.04 -19.31 7.59
C SER A 139 12.13 -20.31 7.16
N VAL A 140 12.29 -20.57 5.87
CA VAL A 140 13.24 -21.57 5.35
C VAL A 140 14.30 -20.91 4.45
N CYS A 141 13.87 -20.15 3.42
CA CYS A 141 14.80 -19.67 2.41
C CYS A 141 15.76 -18.59 2.95
N ILE A 142 15.27 -17.62 3.75
CA ILE A 142 16.13 -16.60 4.35
C ILE A 142 17.15 -17.22 5.33
N PRO A 143 16.77 -18.05 6.33
CA PRO A 143 17.74 -18.73 7.18
C PRO A 143 18.75 -19.56 6.39
N LEU A 144 18.29 -20.29 5.37
CA LEU A 144 19.17 -21.09 4.53
C LEU A 144 20.22 -20.23 3.79
N ALA A 145 19.82 -19.06 3.28
CA ALA A 145 20.72 -18.12 2.62
C ALA A 145 21.79 -17.57 3.58
N LEU A 146 21.44 -17.40 4.86
CA LEU A 146 22.34 -16.88 5.90
C LEU A 146 23.31 -17.95 6.47
N VAL A 147 22.90 -19.21 6.49
CA VAL A 147 23.74 -20.30 6.99
C VAL A 147 24.69 -20.82 5.92
N ASN A 148 24.27 -20.82 4.66
CA ASN A 148 25.06 -21.35 3.56
C ASN A 148 26.29 -20.49 3.26
N ARG A 149 27.48 -21.10 3.28
CA ARG A 149 28.77 -20.43 3.05
C ARG A 149 28.83 -19.65 1.72
N ALA A 150 28.16 -20.12 0.67
CA ALA A 150 28.20 -19.47 -0.65
C ALA A 150 27.37 -18.17 -0.71
N THR A 151 26.29 -18.08 0.06
CA THR A 151 25.34 -16.95 0.02
C THR A 151 25.39 -16.07 1.28
N ARG A 152 25.91 -16.59 2.39
CA ARG A 152 25.90 -15.96 3.71
C ARG A 152 26.39 -14.51 3.68
N LYS A 153 27.57 -14.25 3.10
CA LYS A 153 28.13 -12.90 3.08
C LYS A 153 27.22 -11.92 2.32
N SER A 154 26.85 -12.24 1.10
CA SER A 154 25.97 -11.37 0.29
C SER A 154 24.60 -11.18 0.91
N SER A 155 24.04 -12.22 1.54
CA SER A 155 22.77 -12.15 2.25
C SER A 155 22.85 -11.27 3.49
N SER A 156 23.93 -11.40 4.28
CA SER A 156 24.16 -10.55 5.45
C SER A 156 24.41 -9.09 5.07
N ASP A 157 25.16 -8.85 3.99
CA ASP A 157 25.44 -7.51 3.47
C ASP A 157 24.14 -6.76 3.04
N ILE A 158 23.10 -7.50 2.65
CA ILE A 158 21.79 -6.95 2.33
C ILE A 158 20.95 -6.81 3.60
N MET A 159 20.85 -7.87 4.41
CA MET A 159 19.91 -7.91 5.52
C MET A 159 20.28 -7.00 6.69
N ILE A 160 21.54 -6.92 7.06
CA ILE A 160 21.98 -6.17 8.25
C ILE A 160 21.52 -4.71 8.20
N PRO A 161 21.83 -3.92 7.15
CA PRO A 161 21.40 -2.52 7.10
C PRO A 161 19.88 -2.36 6.98
N LEU A 162 19.18 -3.30 6.32
CA LEU A 162 17.73 -3.26 6.21
C LEU A 162 17.02 -3.53 7.54
N LEU A 163 17.50 -4.53 8.29
CA LEU A 163 16.95 -4.83 9.62
C LEU A 163 17.34 -3.77 10.65
N ALA A 164 18.54 -3.18 10.54
CA ALA A 164 18.93 -2.03 11.37
C ALA A 164 18.01 -0.82 11.14
N PHE A 165 17.63 -0.53 9.89
CA PHE A 165 16.61 0.47 9.59
C PHE A 165 15.30 0.16 10.30
N VAL A 166 14.78 -1.07 10.20
CA VAL A 166 13.53 -1.48 10.85
C VAL A 166 13.64 -1.36 12.37
N ALA A 167 14.77 -1.77 12.95
CA ALA A 167 14.98 -1.70 14.40
C ALA A 167 14.91 -0.26 14.91
N ILE A 168 15.59 0.68 14.24
CA ILE A 168 15.55 2.11 14.60
C ILE A 168 14.14 2.67 14.42
N TYR A 169 13.51 2.37 13.29
CA TYR A 169 12.16 2.85 13.01
C TYR A 169 11.10 2.27 13.97
N SER A 170 11.36 1.10 14.57
CA SER A 170 10.51 0.46 15.58
C SER A 170 10.41 1.25 16.91
N VAL A 171 11.28 2.22 17.12
CA VAL A 171 11.23 3.10 18.32
C VAL A 171 10.04 4.05 18.27
N LEU A 172 9.58 4.43 17.06
CA LEU A 172 8.43 5.31 16.93
C LEU A 172 7.14 4.60 17.39
N PRO A 173 6.24 5.30 18.15
CA PRO A 173 5.00 4.72 18.67
C PRO A 173 4.06 4.24 17.57
N HIS A 174 3.81 5.08 16.57
CA HIS A 174 2.95 4.75 15.43
C HIS A 174 3.68 3.91 14.40
N LYS A 175 3.07 2.80 14.00
CA LYS A 175 3.68 1.85 13.06
C LYS A 175 2.69 1.42 11.99
N GLU A 176 3.09 1.64 10.73
CA GLU A 176 2.38 1.13 9.57
C GLU A 176 3.32 0.30 8.69
N TRP A 177 2.79 -0.76 8.07
CA TRP A 177 3.57 -1.62 7.19
C TRP A 177 4.19 -0.86 5.99
N ARG A 178 3.53 0.21 5.51
CA ARG A 178 4.01 1.03 4.38
C ARG A 178 5.33 1.75 4.68
N PHE A 179 5.63 2.05 5.95
CA PHE A 179 6.87 2.73 6.33
C PHE A 179 8.11 1.84 6.18
N ILE A 180 7.95 0.53 6.19
CA ILE A 180 9.06 -0.42 6.02
C ILE A 180 9.03 -1.19 4.69
N ILE A 181 8.12 -0.87 3.79
CA ILE A 181 7.95 -1.60 2.51
C ILE A 181 9.24 -1.63 1.67
N TYR A 182 10.12 -0.68 1.86
CA TYR A 182 11.41 -0.53 1.16
C TYR A 182 12.35 -1.72 1.36
N ILE A 183 12.21 -2.48 2.46
CA ILE A 183 13.07 -3.63 2.75
C ILE A 183 12.65 -4.89 1.99
N ILE A 184 11.39 -4.98 1.55
CA ILE A 184 10.82 -6.20 0.99
C ILE A 184 11.57 -6.69 -0.25
N PRO A 185 11.96 -5.85 -1.23
CA PRO A 185 12.76 -6.30 -2.36
C PRO A 185 14.10 -6.93 -1.95
N GLY A 186 14.76 -6.35 -0.94
CA GLY A 186 16.01 -6.90 -0.42
C GLY A 186 15.83 -8.25 0.28
N LEU A 187 14.82 -8.37 1.14
CA LEU A 187 14.49 -9.64 1.83
C LEU A 187 14.06 -10.72 0.83
N THR A 188 13.28 -10.35 -0.19
CA THR A 188 12.90 -11.28 -1.27
C THR A 188 14.12 -11.74 -2.06
N GLY A 189 15.08 -10.85 -2.34
CA GLY A 189 16.35 -11.20 -2.97
C GLY A 189 17.16 -12.21 -2.15
N VAL A 190 17.24 -12.01 -0.83
CA VAL A 190 17.89 -12.97 0.08
C VAL A 190 17.14 -14.30 0.11
N ALA A 191 15.81 -14.28 0.18
CA ALA A 191 15.00 -15.50 0.12
C ALA A 191 15.22 -16.25 -1.21
N ALA A 192 15.32 -15.52 -2.34
CA ALA A 192 15.60 -16.11 -3.65
C ALA A 192 16.97 -16.80 -3.71
N ALA A 193 17.99 -16.27 -3.03
CA ALA A 193 19.31 -16.93 -2.95
C ALA A 193 19.22 -18.28 -2.23
N GLY A 194 18.48 -18.34 -1.10
CA GLY A 194 18.23 -19.59 -0.38
C GLY A 194 17.38 -20.58 -1.19
N ALA A 195 16.33 -20.07 -1.84
CA ALA A 195 15.47 -20.85 -2.71
C ALA A 195 16.25 -21.47 -3.88
N SER A 196 17.10 -20.68 -4.54
CA SER A 196 17.96 -21.15 -5.63
C SER A 196 18.92 -22.26 -5.18
N TRP A 197 19.54 -22.06 -4.00
CA TRP A 197 20.44 -23.06 -3.42
C TRP A 197 19.71 -24.37 -3.13
N MET A 198 18.53 -24.32 -2.59
CA MET A 198 17.67 -25.47 -2.32
C MET A 198 17.21 -26.16 -3.61
N TRP A 199 16.72 -25.38 -4.57
CA TRP A 199 16.21 -25.86 -5.87
C TRP A 199 17.25 -26.62 -6.67
N THR A 200 18.49 -26.11 -6.72
CA THR A 200 19.59 -26.76 -7.43
C THR A 200 19.99 -28.10 -6.83
N ARG A 201 19.56 -28.41 -5.61
CA ARG A 201 19.82 -29.66 -4.88
C ARG A 201 18.63 -30.59 -4.77
N ARG A 202 17.50 -30.28 -5.40
CA ARG A 202 16.25 -31.03 -5.30
C ARG A 202 16.36 -32.52 -5.69
N SER A 203 17.35 -32.89 -6.49
CA SER A 203 17.61 -34.28 -6.90
C SER A 203 18.53 -35.05 -5.94
N LYS A 204 19.19 -34.38 -4.98
CA LYS A 204 20.18 -35.02 -4.10
C LYS A 204 19.57 -35.87 -2.99
N THR A 205 18.49 -35.38 -2.40
CA THR A 205 17.79 -36.07 -1.30
C THR A 205 16.28 -35.85 -1.38
N LEU A 206 15.52 -36.78 -0.78
CA LEU A 206 14.06 -36.64 -0.66
C LEU A 206 13.66 -35.33 0.04
N LEU A 207 14.40 -34.95 1.11
CA LEU A 207 14.15 -33.71 1.85
C LEU A 207 14.21 -32.47 0.96
N TYR A 208 15.28 -32.32 0.15
CA TYR A 208 15.38 -31.18 -0.77
C TYR A 208 14.31 -31.21 -1.85
N ARG A 209 13.90 -32.40 -2.29
CA ARG A 209 12.79 -32.53 -3.25
C ARG A 209 11.47 -32.05 -2.65
N LEU A 210 11.15 -32.48 -1.43
CA LEU A 210 9.93 -32.06 -0.71
C LEU A 210 9.93 -30.56 -0.41
N LEU A 211 11.05 -30.01 0.07
CA LEU A 211 11.19 -28.58 0.32
C LEU A 211 11.03 -27.75 -0.97
N SER A 212 11.59 -28.23 -2.08
CA SER A 212 11.45 -27.55 -3.39
C SER A 212 10.01 -27.61 -3.90
N LEU A 213 9.33 -28.75 -3.73
CA LEU A 213 7.91 -28.86 -4.04
C LEU A 213 7.08 -27.93 -3.16
N GLY A 214 7.34 -27.91 -1.85
CA GLY A 214 6.72 -26.99 -0.90
C GLY A 214 6.92 -25.54 -1.29
N LEU A 215 8.12 -25.15 -1.76
CA LEU A 215 8.39 -23.80 -2.25
C LEU A 215 7.51 -23.43 -3.46
N VAL A 216 7.37 -24.33 -4.43
CA VAL A 216 6.48 -24.10 -5.59
C VAL A 216 5.04 -23.96 -5.15
N CYS A 217 4.54 -24.91 -4.33
CA CYS A 217 3.17 -24.85 -3.80
C CYS A 217 2.93 -23.59 -2.98
N SER A 218 3.87 -23.23 -2.09
CA SER A 218 3.79 -22.00 -1.28
C SER A 218 3.77 -20.73 -2.14
N THR A 219 4.53 -20.69 -3.22
CA THR A 219 4.54 -19.56 -4.16
C THR A 219 3.20 -19.42 -4.88
N LEU A 220 2.65 -20.53 -5.38
CA LEU A 220 1.33 -20.53 -6.03
C LEU A 220 0.21 -20.14 -5.05
N LEU A 221 0.25 -20.66 -3.82
CA LEU A 221 -0.71 -20.30 -2.77
C LEU A 221 -0.58 -18.84 -2.35
N SER A 222 0.65 -18.30 -2.27
CA SER A 222 0.87 -16.88 -1.97
C SER A 222 0.36 -15.98 -3.09
N PHE A 223 0.51 -16.40 -4.35
CA PHE A 223 -0.08 -15.68 -5.48
C PHE A 223 -1.61 -15.68 -5.40
N ALA A 224 -2.23 -16.84 -5.20
CA ALA A 224 -3.69 -16.96 -5.03
C ALA A 224 -4.18 -16.13 -3.83
N GLY A 225 -3.46 -16.18 -2.70
CA GLY A 225 -3.74 -15.36 -1.52
C GLY A 225 -3.64 -13.86 -1.80
N SER A 226 -2.64 -13.42 -2.57
CA SER A 226 -2.51 -12.01 -3.00
C SER A 226 -3.68 -11.57 -3.86
N MET A 227 -4.15 -12.41 -4.78
CA MET A 227 -5.34 -12.11 -5.59
C MET A 227 -6.61 -12.02 -4.73
N GLY A 228 -6.76 -12.91 -3.75
CA GLY A 228 -7.85 -12.84 -2.78
C GLY A 228 -7.83 -11.57 -1.94
N LEU A 229 -6.65 -11.17 -1.43
CA LEU A 229 -6.47 -9.93 -0.68
C LEU A 229 -6.73 -8.70 -1.55
N LEU A 230 -6.31 -8.72 -2.82
CA LEU A 230 -6.59 -7.64 -3.77
C LEU A 230 -8.09 -7.49 -3.99
N TYR A 231 -8.81 -8.60 -4.18
CA TYR A 231 -10.27 -8.59 -4.30
C TYR A 231 -10.94 -8.00 -3.05
N ILE A 232 -10.56 -8.46 -1.84
CA ILE A 232 -11.10 -7.90 -0.60
C ILE A 232 -10.78 -6.40 -0.48
N SER A 233 -9.57 -6.00 -0.83
CA SER A 233 -9.16 -4.60 -0.80
C SER A 233 -9.97 -3.72 -1.76
N SER A 234 -10.37 -4.25 -2.92
CA SER A 234 -11.20 -3.50 -3.87
C SER A 234 -12.59 -3.16 -3.33
N LEU A 235 -13.09 -3.93 -2.36
CA LEU A 235 -14.39 -3.68 -1.71
C LEU A 235 -14.34 -2.60 -0.62
N ASN A 236 -13.17 -1.99 -0.37
CA ASN A 236 -12.99 -0.93 0.64
C ASN A 236 -13.15 0.50 0.08
N TYR A 237 -13.68 0.63 -1.13
CA TYR A 237 -13.81 1.93 -1.80
C TYR A 237 -15.26 2.32 -2.13
N PRO A 238 -16.19 2.25 -1.15
CA PRO A 238 -17.61 2.53 -1.42
C PRO A 238 -17.85 3.98 -1.86
N GLY A 239 -17.01 4.96 -1.47
CA GLY A 239 -17.16 6.35 -1.90
C GLY A 239 -16.96 6.55 -3.39
N GLY A 240 -15.92 5.91 -3.96
CA GLY A 240 -15.68 5.96 -5.40
C GLY A 240 -16.80 5.30 -6.20
N GLU A 241 -17.32 4.19 -5.70
CA GLU A 241 -18.46 3.49 -6.30
C GLU A 241 -19.75 4.33 -6.22
N ALA A 242 -20.01 4.97 -5.05
CA ALA A 242 -21.15 5.84 -4.85
C ALA A 242 -21.16 7.03 -5.84
N LEU A 243 -20.00 7.68 -6.02
CA LEU A 243 -19.90 8.78 -6.98
C LEU A 243 -20.09 8.31 -8.43
N THR A 244 -19.51 7.19 -8.80
CA THR A 244 -19.71 6.58 -10.12
C THR A 244 -21.18 6.25 -10.35
N ARG A 245 -21.82 5.65 -9.36
CA ARG A 245 -23.25 5.30 -9.42
C ARG A 245 -24.15 6.53 -9.50
N LEU A 246 -23.83 7.58 -8.77
CA LEU A 246 -24.53 8.86 -8.87
C LEU A 246 -24.45 9.43 -10.29
N HIS A 247 -23.28 9.38 -10.92
CA HIS A 247 -23.10 9.85 -12.30
C HIS A 247 -23.87 9.02 -13.34
N GLU A 248 -24.20 7.75 -13.02
CA GLU A 248 -25.08 6.91 -13.87
C GLU A 248 -26.56 7.25 -13.67
N ILE A 249 -26.97 7.56 -12.44
CA ILE A 249 -28.36 7.88 -12.08
C ILE A 249 -28.78 9.26 -12.61
N VAL A 250 -27.86 10.24 -12.54
CA VAL A 250 -28.15 11.61 -12.97
C VAL A 250 -27.92 11.75 -14.47
N PRO A 251 -28.97 12.08 -15.28
CA PRO A 251 -28.80 12.26 -16.72
C PRO A 251 -27.84 13.42 -17.04
N ASN A 252 -26.97 13.23 -18.04
CA ASN A 252 -26.06 14.27 -18.52
C ASN A 252 -26.72 15.51 -19.14
N GLU A 253 -28.01 15.40 -19.51
CA GLU A 253 -28.78 16.45 -20.22
C GLU A 253 -29.60 17.33 -19.28
N ARG A 254 -29.39 17.27 -17.97
CA ARG A 254 -30.13 18.10 -17.02
C ARG A 254 -29.81 19.58 -17.25
N GLN A 255 -30.83 20.40 -17.48
CA GLN A 255 -30.67 21.85 -17.52
C GLN A 255 -30.41 22.39 -16.09
N GLY A 256 -29.27 23.07 -15.89
CA GLY A 256 -28.86 23.65 -14.60
C GLY A 256 -27.78 22.88 -13.87
N GLN A 257 -27.26 23.49 -12.82
CA GLN A 257 -26.22 22.89 -11.96
C GLN A 257 -26.79 21.84 -11.04
N THR A 258 -26.11 20.70 -10.91
CA THR A 258 -26.41 19.64 -9.93
C THR A 258 -25.42 19.72 -8.79
N TRP A 259 -25.88 20.09 -7.62
CA TRP A 259 -25.06 20.23 -6.43
C TRP A 259 -24.99 18.91 -5.65
N VAL A 260 -23.78 18.44 -5.41
CA VAL A 260 -23.50 17.16 -4.75
C VAL A 260 -22.64 17.41 -3.51
N TYR A 261 -23.14 17.03 -2.35
CA TYR A 261 -22.35 16.98 -1.13
C TYR A 261 -21.79 15.57 -0.92
N MET A 262 -20.56 15.50 -0.46
CA MET A 262 -19.87 14.24 -0.15
C MET A 262 -19.35 14.31 1.28
N ASP A 263 -19.76 13.34 2.11
CA ASP A 263 -19.30 13.28 3.50
C ASP A 263 -17.84 12.78 3.62
N ASN A 264 -17.35 12.78 4.83
CA ASN A 264 -15.98 12.37 5.16
C ASN A 264 -15.70 10.92 4.72
N LEU A 265 -16.63 9.98 5.00
CA LEU A 265 -16.41 8.56 4.62
C LEU A 265 -16.36 8.40 3.10
N ALA A 266 -17.22 9.08 2.34
CA ALA A 266 -17.16 9.07 0.89
C ALA A 266 -15.82 9.58 0.39
N CYS A 267 -15.34 10.72 0.93
CA CYS A 267 -14.06 11.30 0.56
C CYS A 267 -12.85 10.40 0.92
N GLN A 268 -12.91 9.69 2.04
CA GLN A 268 -11.85 8.78 2.48
C GLN A 268 -11.83 7.44 1.71
N THR A 269 -12.95 7.06 1.08
CA THR A 269 -13.11 5.74 0.46
C THR A 269 -13.26 5.79 -1.06
N GLY A 270 -12.44 6.61 -1.71
CA GLY A 270 -12.23 6.52 -3.15
C GLY A 270 -12.79 7.65 -4.00
N VAL A 271 -13.44 8.67 -3.40
CA VAL A 271 -13.74 9.89 -4.14
C VAL A 271 -12.45 10.62 -4.46
N THR A 272 -12.20 10.86 -5.73
CA THR A 272 -11.02 11.59 -6.22
C THR A 272 -11.41 12.56 -7.32
N ARG A 273 -10.56 13.58 -7.58
CA ARG A 273 -10.75 14.51 -8.70
C ARG A 273 -10.71 13.83 -10.07
N PHE A 274 -10.14 12.64 -10.18
CA PHE A 274 -10.18 11.85 -11.42
C PHE A 274 -11.57 11.29 -11.76
N LEU A 275 -12.47 11.27 -10.78
CA LEU A 275 -13.87 10.90 -10.97
C LEU A 275 -14.76 12.13 -11.20
N GLU A 276 -14.22 13.34 -11.04
CA GLU A 276 -14.93 14.59 -11.31
C GLU A 276 -15.33 14.64 -12.77
N LYS A 277 -16.58 15.04 -13.06
CA LYS A 277 -17.02 15.28 -14.43
C LYS A 277 -16.32 16.54 -14.96
N ASP A 278 -16.04 16.56 -16.26
CA ASP A 278 -15.30 17.63 -16.92
C ASP A 278 -15.86 19.04 -16.62
N ALA A 279 -15.00 20.05 -16.73
CA ALA A 279 -15.31 21.46 -16.42
C ALA A 279 -16.51 22.08 -17.21
N GLY A 280 -17.01 21.38 -18.23
CA GLY A 280 -18.26 21.71 -18.94
C GLY A 280 -19.49 20.99 -18.40
N SER A 281 -19.36 20.13 -17.38
CA SER A 281 -20.45 19.42 -16.77
C SER A 281 -21.24 20.31 -15.82
N THR A 282 -22.50 19.95 -15.60
CA THR A 282 -23.40 20.66 -14.69
C THR A 282 -23.18 20.31 -13.21
N PHE A 283 -22.20 19.44 -12.88
CA PHE A 283 -21.95 18.99 -11.51
C PHE A 283 -21.09 19.99 -10.72
N VAL A 284 -21.53 20.28 -9.49
CA VAL A 284 -20.79 21.06 -8.49
C VAL A 284 -20.63 20.21 -7.23
N TYR A 285 -19.38 19.99 -6.82
CA TYR A 285 -19.08 19.11 -5.69
C TYR A 285 -18.66 19.91 -4.47
N ASP A 286 -19.21 19.54 -3.29
CA ASP A 286 -18.89 20.13 -2.00
C ASP A 286 -18.50 19.03 -1.01
N LYS A 287 -17.43 19.25 -0.25
CA LYS A 287 -16.91 18.36 0.80
C LYS A 287 -16.63 19.10 2.10
N THR A 288 -17.41 20.09 2.42
CA THR A 288 -17.26 20.87 3.66
C THR A 288 -17.32 19.96 4.89
N GLU A 289 -16.30 20.01 5.75
CA GLU A 289 -16.19 19.22 7.00
C GLU A 289 -16.43 20.07 8.24
N ASN A 290 -16.68 21.38 8.09
CA ASN A 290 -16.88 22.28 9.22
C ASN A 290 -18.19 21.96 9.93
N GLN A 291 -18.10 21.50 11.19
CA GLN A 291 -19.25 21.08 11.98
C GLN A 291 -20.29 22.20 12.16
N THR A 292 -19.88 23.45 12.33
CA THR A 292 -20.81 24.58 12.48
C THR A 292 -21.64 24.80 11.22
N THR A 293 -21.02 24.68 10.05
CA THR A 293 -21.69 24.77 8.73
C THR A 293 -22.65 23.60 8.50
N LEU A 294 -22.26 22.40 8.89
CA LEU A 294 -23.11 21.20 8.75
C LEU A 294 -24.33 21.18 9.67
N LEU A 295 -24.34 22.00 10.72
CA LEU A 295 -25.50 22.17 11.61
C LEU A 295 -26.50 23.23 11.10
N ASP A 296 -26.12 24.03 10.09
CA ASP A 296 -27.00 25.03 9.49
C ASP A 296 -27.96 24.37 8.48
N PRO A 297 -29.30 24.43 8.72
CA PRO A 297 -30.26 23.92 7.74
C PRO A 297 -30.15 24.59 6.36
N GLY A 298 -29.78 25.87 6.31
CA GLY A 298 -29.60 26.62 5.06
C GLY A 298 -28.48 26.06 4.17
N PHE A 299 -27.46 25.45 4.77
CA PHE A 299 -26.39 24.79 4.03
C PHE A 299 -26.89 23.65 3.14
N TRP A 300 -27.87 22.87 3.63
CA TRP A 300 -28.35 21.67 2.95
C TRP A 300 -29.33 21.97 1.81
N GLN A 301 -29.97 23.11 1.80
CA GLN A 301 -30.98 23.50 0.79
C GLN A 301 -30.39 23.66 -0.62
N LYS A 302 -29.10 23.85 -0.74
CA LYS A 302 -28.43 24.02 -2.05
C LYS A 302 -28.15 22.69 -2.77
N PHE A 303 -28.18 21.55 -2.06
CA PHE A 303 -27.80 20.27 -2.64
C PHE A 303 -28.97 19.51 -3.24
N ASP A 304 -28.75 18.99 -4.44
CA ASP A 304 -29.68 18.06 -5.10
C ASP A 304 -29.44 16.62 -4.64
N TYR A 305 -28.16 16.27 -4.40
CA TYR A 305 -27.74 14.93 -3.98
C TYR A 305 -26.72 14.98 -2.84
N VAL A 306 -26.75 13.94 -2.00
CA VAL A 306 -25.82 13.77 -0.91
C VAL A 306 -25.31 12.34 -0.87
N LEU A 307 -23.98 12.15 -0.77
CA LEU A 307 -23.33 10.87 -0.49
C LEU A 307 -23.01 10.82 1.00
N ALA A 308 -23.77 10.06 1.78
CA ALA A 308 -23.65 10.04 3.23
C ALA A 308 -23.53 8.63 3.81
N GLU A 309 -22.67 8.47 4.83
CA GLU A 309 -22.57 7.27 5.66
C GLU A 309 -23.88 7.04 6.45
N ASN A 310 -24.40 8.11 7.04
CA ASN A 310 -25.57 8.03 7.87
C ASN A 310 -26.64 9.04 7.43
N PRO A 311 -27.71 8.59 6.75
CA PRO A 311 -28.79 9.48 6.28
C PRO A 311 -29.44 10.30 7.41
N LYS A 312 -29.49 9.77 8.63
CA LYS A 312 -30.14 10.43 9.78
C LYS A 312 -29.39 11.66 10.29
N ARG A 313 -28.13 11.85 9.89
CA ARG A 313 -27.33 13.03 10.27
C ARG A 313 -27.49 14.19 9.29
N ILE A 314 -28.12 13.97 8.15
CA ILE A 314 -28.33 14.97 7.12
C ILE A 314 -29.63 15.72 7.41
N ILE A 315 -29.55 17.04 7.54
CA ILE A 315 -30.71 17.89 7.85
C ILE A 315 -31.53 18.10 6.56
N GLY A 316 -32.84 17.94 6.63
CA GLY A 316 -33.76 18.10 5.50
C GLY A 316 -34.56 16.86 5.18
N SER A 317 -35.34 16.92 4.09
CA SER A 317 -36.12 15.80 3.59
C SER A 317 -35.40 15.15 2.42
N TRP A 318 -34.98 13.90 2.62
CA TRP A 318 -34.14 13.17 1.67
C TRP A 318 -34.71 11.81 1.36
N GLU A 319 -34.71 11.47 0.08
CA GLU A 319 -35.04 10.13 -0.40
C GLU A 319 -33.77 9.34 -0.65
N VAL A 320 -33.69 8.09 -0.15
CA VAL A 320 -32.59 7.18 -0.45
C VAL A 320 -32.82 6.59 -1.83
N VAL A 321 -32.01 7.00 -2.81
CA VAL A 321 -32.09 6.53 -4.19
C VAL A 321 -31.37 5.22 -4.38
N ASP A 322 -30.19 5.07 -3.74
CA ASP A 322 -29.37 3.85 -3.80
C ASP A 322 -28.49 3.71 -2.56
N THR A 323 -28.00 2.51 -2.31
CA THR A 323 -27.14 2.20 -1.16
C THR A 323 -25.97 1.37 -1.61
N ILE A 324 -24.76 1.87 -1.35
CA ILE A 324 -23.51 1.21 -1.67
C ILE A 324 -23.01 0.41 -0.47
N TYR A 325 -22.70 -0.86 -0.72
CA TYR A 325 -22.19 -1.78 0.28
C TYR A 325 -20.65 -1.81 0.23
N GLY A 326 -20.01 -1.87 1.39
CA GLY A 326 -18.58 -2.01 1.53
C GLY A 326 -18.21 -3.20 2.41
N TYR A 327 -16.94 -3.57 2.37
CA TYR A 327 -16.40 -4.66 3.17
C TYR A 327 -16.55 -4.39 4.68
N SER A 328 -17.05 -5.39 5.40
CA SER A 328 -17.23 -5.34 6.86
C SER A 328 -16.48 -6.45 7.61
N GLY A 329 -15.93 -7.42 6.90
CA GLY A 329 -15.16 -8.50 7.52
C GLY A 329 -15.28 -9.84 6.81
N ILE A 330 -14.63 -10.85 7.37
CA ILE A 330 -14.74 -12.23 6.93
C ILE A 330 -15.44 -13.04 8.05
N GLY A 331 -16.44 -13.80 7.68
CA GLY A 331 -17.13 -14.69 8.61
C GLY A 331 -17.25 -16.09 8.07
N LEU A 332 -17.61 -17.04 8.94
CA LEU A 332 -18.01 -18.39 8.52
C LEU A 332 -19.53 -18.37 8.29
N GLY A 333 -19.95 -18.74 7.09
CA GLY A 333 -21.35 -18.82 6.71
C GLY A 333 -21.62 -20.00 5.79
N ARG A 334 -22.91 -20.27 5.50
CA ARG A 334 -23.29 -21.23 4.47
C ARG A 334 -23.33 -20.55 3.13
N LEU A 335 -22.71 -21.15 2.11
CA LEU A 335 -22.84 -20.66 0.73
C LEU A 335 -24.24 -20.97 0.22
N THR A 336 -25.13 -19.99 0.20
CA THR A 336 -26.46 -20.09 -0.39
C THR A 336 -26.44 -19.77 -1.89
N ALA A 337 -27.44 -20.24 -2.64
CA ALA A 337 -27.52 -19.98 -4.07
C ALA A 337 -27.69 -18.48 -4.41
N ASP A 338 -28.34 -17.73 -3.50
CA ASP A 338 -28.55 -16.27 -3.68
C ASP A 338 -27.28 -15.42 -3.57
N GLN A 339 -26.18 -15.97 -3.07
CA GLN A 339 -24.89 -15.26 -3.03
C GLN A 339 -24.18 -15.20 -4.40
N ASP A 340 -24.73 -15.83 -5.45
CA ASP A 340 -24.27 -15.58 -6.83
C ASP A 340 -24.65 -14.18 -7.32
N SER A 341 -25.57 -13.51 -6.64
CA SER A 341 -25.93 -12.11 -6.80
C SER A 341 -25.14 -11.18 -5.89
N ALA A 342 -23.89 -11.54 -5.48
CA ALA A 342 -22.97 -10.51 -5.03
C ALA A 342 -23.00 -9.40 -6.09
N PRO A 343 -23.23 -8.13 -5.69
CA PRO A 343 -23.39 -7.05 -6.65
C PRO A 343 -22.21 -7.14 -7.61
N PRO A 344 -22.47 -7.15 -8.95
CA PRO A 344 -21.40 -7.19 -9.91
C PRO A 344 -20.45 -6.05 -9.55
N LEU A 345 -19.15 -6.34 -9.46
CA LEU A 345 -18.16 -5.28 -9.45
C LEU A 345 -18.61 -4.28 -10.52
N SER A 346 -18.95 -3.06 -10.12
CA SER A 346 -19.45 -2.01 -11.02
C SER A 346 -18.40 -1.54 -12.03
N ALA A 347 -17.22 -2.16 -12.01
CA ALA A 347 -16.19 -2.03 -13.01
C ALA A 347 -16.71 -2.55 -14.36
N ARG A 348 -17.52 -1.73 -15.03
CA ARG A 348 -17.82 -1.85 -16.46
C ARG A 348 -16.53 -1.57 -17.24
N GLY A 349 -15.67 -2.57 -17.37
CA GLY A 349 -14.45 -2.51 -18.15
C GLY A 349 -14.04 -3.90 -18.63
N VAL A 350 -13.19 -3.95 -19.63
CA VAL A 350 -12.62 -5.19 -20.21
C VAL A 350 -12.06 -6.14 -19.14
N VAL A 351 -11.73 -5.62 -17.96
CA VAL A 351 -11.20 -6.38 -16.81
C VAL A 351 -12.30 -7.04 -15.97
N ALA A 352 -13.55 -6.56 -16.00
CA ALA A 352 -14.63 -7.10 -15.16
C ALA A 352 -15.10 -8.49 -15.60
N GLN A 353 -15.13 -8.79 -16.89
CA GLN A 353 -15.57 -10.10 -17.39
C GLN A 353 -14.69 -11.27 -16.93
N PRO A 354 -13.35 -11.23 -17.08
CA PRO A 354 -12.50 -12.33 -16.60
C PRO A 354 -12.53 -12.49 -15.09
N VAL A 355 -12.64 -11.39 -14.33
CA VAL A 355 -12.74 -11.44 -12.86
C VAL A 355 -14.06 -12.09 -12.43
N ASN A 356 -15.17 -11.73 -13.06
CA ASN A 356 -16.47 -12.33 -12.77
C ASN A 356 -16.50 -13.83 -13.13
N MET A 357 -15.86 -14.23 -14.22
CA MET A 357 -15.74 -15.64 -14.60
C MET A 357 -14.92 -16.43 -13.56
N LEU A 358 -13.80 -15.87 -13.09
CA LEU A 358 -12.97 -16.48 -12.04
C LEU A 358 -13.73 -16.60 -10.71
N LEU A 359 -14.51 -15.60 -10.35
CA LEU A 359 -15.37 -15.63 -9.15
C LEU A 359 -16.46 -16.71 -9.26
N GLN A 360 -17.10 -16.86 -10.41
CA GLN A 360 -18.08 -17.94 -10.63
C GLN A 360 -17.44 -19.32 -10.54
N MET A 361 -16.26 -19.50 -11.14
CA MET A 361 -15.50 -20.75 -11.00
C MET A 361 -15.11 -21.02 -9.55
N TYR A 362 -14.61 -20.01 -8.82
CA TYR A 362 -14.31 -20.11 -7.41
C TYR A 362 -15.54 -20.50 -6.59
N ASN A 363 -16.68 -19.85 -6.79
CA ASN A 363 -17.93 -20.13 -6.07
C ASN A 363 -18.40 -21.56 -6.31
N LYS A 364 -18.30 -22.06 -7.55
CA LYS A 364 -18.65 -23.45 -7.88
C LYS A 364 -17.75 -24.47 -7.16
N VAL A 365 -16.43 -24.22 -7.17
CA VAL A 365 -15.46 -25.08 -6.48
C VAL A 365 -15.64 -24.99 -4.95
N ALA A 366 -15.80 -23.77 -4.42
CA ALA A 366 -16.01 -23.52 -3.01
C ALA A 366 -17.29 -24.21 -2.47
N ARG A 367 -18.39 -24.20 -3.21
CA ARG A 367 -19.62 -24.93 -2.84
C ARG A 367 -19.39 -26.43 -2.75
N THR A 368 -18.76 -27.01 -3.77
CA THR A 368 -18.48 -28.45 -3.77
C THR A 368 -17.54 -28.84 -2.64
N ALA A 369 -16.50 -28.04 -2.41
CA ALA A 369 -15.54 -28.26 -1.33
C ALA A 369 -16.16 -28.06 0.05
N SER A 370 -16.97 -27.01 0.25
CA SER A 370 -17.62 -26.73 1.54
C SER A 370 -18.59 -27.84 1.94
N GLN A 371 -19.38 -28.35 1.00
CA GLN A 371 -20.31 -29.46 1.27
C GLN A 371 -19.57 -30.73 1.71
N LYS A 372 -18.44 -31.05 1.04
CA LYS A 372 -17.67 -32.27 1.33
C LYS A 372 -16.79 -32.20 2.58
N LEU A 373 -16.19 -31.02 2.85
CA LEU A 373 -15.15 -30.86 3.87
C LEU A 373 -15.63 -30.20 5.16
N THR A 374 -16.62 -29.31 5.11
CA THR A 374 -17.02 -28.50 6.27
C THR A 374 -18.52 -28.47 6.56
N GLY A 375 -19.28 -29.40 5.99
CA GLY A 375 -20.73 -29.44 6.16
C GLY A 375 -21.46 -28.20 5.65
N GLY A 376 -20.94 -27.60 4.58
CA GLY A 376 -21.50 -26.41 3.94
C GLY A 376 -21.02 -25.07 4.52
N ARG A 377 -20.15 -25.06 5.53
CA ARG A 377 -19.57 -23.82 6.09
C ARG A 377 -18.35 -23.40 5.27
N TRP A 378 -18.29 -22.11 4.94
CA TRP A 378 -17.19 -21.53 4.17
C TRP A 378 -16.88 -20.10 4.62
N PRO A 379 -15.65 -19.63 4.52
CA PRO A 379 -15.34 -18.22 4.69
C PRO A 379 -16.09 -17.37 3.69
N ILE A 380 -16.93 -16.46 4.16
CA ILE A 380 -17.70 -15.51 3.34
C ILE A 380 -17.27 -14.08 3.66
N ILE A 381 -17.27 -13.25 2.65
CA ILE A 381 -17.04 -11.81 2.78
C ILE A 381 -18.36 -11.18 3.22
N LYS A 382 -18.31 -10.50 4.36
CA LYS A 382 -19.46 -9.73 4.87
C LYS A 382 -19.45 -8.35 4.26
N MET A 383 -20.58 -7.94 3.73
CA MET A 383 -20.81 -6.61 3.18
C MET A 383 -21.89 -5.91 4.01
N GLU A 384 -21.68 -4.62 4.30
CA GLU A 384 -22.62 -3.77 5.03
C GLU A 384 -22.88 -2.48 4.26
N PRO A 385 -24.06 -1.84 4.41
CA PRO A 385 -24.31 -0.52 3.87
C PRO A 385 -23.24 0.46 4.41
N LYS A 386 -22.57 1.18 3.51
CA LYS A 386 -21.54 2.15 3.87
C LYS A 386 -21.86 3.57 3.43
N ILE A 387 -22.40 3.74 2.24
CA ILE A 387 -22.75 5.05 1.71
C ILE A 387 -24.13 4.99 1.07
N HIS A 388 -24.96 5.95 1.43
CA HIS A 388 -26.29 6.14 0.88
C HIS A 388 -26.25 7.31 -0.09
N ILE A 389 -26.85 7.13 -1.28
CA ILE A 389 -27.08 8.18 -2.26
C ILE A 389 -28.44 8.76 -1.95
N LEU A 390 -28.48 10.00 -1.48
CA LEU A 390 -29.68 10.71 -1.10
C LEU A 390 -30.01 11.75 -2.17
N LYS A 391 -31.30 11.92 -2.48
CA LYS A 391 -31.84 12.95 -3.36
C LYS A 391 -32.75 13.89 -2.55
N SER A 392 -32.65 15.18 -2.77
CA SER A 392 -33.56 16.19 -2.19
C SER A 392 -35.00 15.95 -2.69
N GLN A 393 -35.97 15.99 -1.73
CA GLN A 393 -37.39 15.89 -2.04
C GLN A 393 -37.98 17.23 -2.42
#